data_11ca50f73629edfef46dd0cea320773d
#
_entry.id   11ca50f73629edfef46dd0cea320773d
#
_cell.length_a   1.000
_cell.length_b   1.000
_cell.length_c   1.000
_cell.angle_alpha   90.00
_cell.angle_beta   90.00
_cell.angle_gamma   90.00
#
_symmetry.space_group_name_H-M   'P 1'
#
loop_
_entity.id
_entity.type
_entity.pdbx_description
1 polymer ?
#
loop_
_entity_poly.entity_id
_entity_poly.type
_entity_poly.pdbx_seq_one_letter_code
_entity_poly.pdbx_strand_id
1 'polypeptide(L)'
;MILLKNYIDEIKKKLEKEIELEDLKIVDNSQKHVGHKFFSPEKFHLNLKIKSLYLSSMSRVSAQKIIMKILKEDLKKKIHALEINIE
;
A
#
# COMPACT_ATOMS: atom_id res chain seq x y z
N MET A 1 2.20 -17.03 -11.27
CA MET A 1 2.89 -16.32 -10.17
C MET A 1 2.94 -14.84 -10.45
N ILE A 2 2.48 -14.02 -9.52
CA ILE A 2 2.50 -12.56 -9.68
C ILE A 2 3.87 -12.04 -9.25
N LEU A 3 4.55 -11.34 -10.15
CA LEU A 3 5.79 -10.68 -9.80
C LEU A 3 5.48 -9.48 -8.90
N LEU A 4 6.31 -9.24 -7.89
CA LEU A 4 6.14 -8.14 -6.96
C LEU A 4 5.99 -6.80 -7.69
N LYS A 5 6.82 -6.57 -8.71
CA LYS A 5 6.75 -5.34 -9.48
C LYS A 5 5.37 -5.14 -10.13
N ASN A 6 4.80 -6.20 -10.69
CA ASN A 6 3.48 -6.12 -11.32
C ASN A 6 2.40 -5.85 -10.30
N TYR A 7 2.53 -6.45 -9.12
CA TYR A 7 1.58 -6.24 -8.05
C TYR A 7 1.62 -4.80 -7.53
N ILE A 8 2.81 -4.25 -7.36
CA ILE A 8 2.97 -2.85 -6.95
C ILE A 8 2.33 -1.91 -7.98
N ASP A 9 2.52 -2.18 -9.26
CA ASP A 9 1.91 -1.39 -10.33
C ASP A 9 0.40 -1.46 -10.28
N GLU A 10 -0.17 -2.63 -9.99
CA GLU A 10 -1.61 -2.79 -9.85
C GLU A 10 -2.17 -1.95 -8.70
N ILE A 11 -1.50 -1.97 -7.55
CA ILE A 11 -1.91 -1.17 -6.39
C ILE A 11 -1.83 0.32 -6.73
N LYS A 12 -0.77 0.73 -7.38
CA LYS A 12 -0.58 2.11 -7.79
C LYS A 12 -1.70 2.59 -8.70
N LYS A 13 -2.03 1.81 -9.72
CA LYS A 13 -3.13 2.12 -10.63
C LYS A 13 -4.46 2.19 -9.92
N LYS A 14 -4.69 1.26 -9.00
CA LYS A 14 -5.93 1.21 -8.24
C LYS A 14 -6.12 2.47 -7.40
N LEU A 15 -5.06 2.93 -6.73
CA LEU A 15 -5.11 4.15 -5.94
C LEU A 15 -5.26 5.39 -6.82
N GLU A 16 -4.53 5.46 -7.91
CA GLU A 16 -4.61 6.59 -8.83
C GLU A 16 -5.99 6.75 -9.46
N LYS A 17 -6.67 5.63 -9.66
CA LYS A 17 -8.03 5.63 -10.21
C LYS A 17 -9.05 6.17 -9.23
N GLU A 18 -8.89 5.88 -7.95
CA GLU A 18 -9.88 6.20 -6.92
C GLU A 18 -9.61 7.52 -6.21
N ILE A 19 -8.36 7.98 -6.20
CA ILE A 19 -7.95 9.16 -5.45
C ILE A 19 -7.11 10.06 -6.34
N GLU A 20 -7.32 11.36 -6.22
CA GLU A 20 -6.46 12.33 -6.88
C GLU A 20 -5.14 12.43 -6.11
N LEU A 21 -4.03 12.08 -6.78
CA LEU A 21 -2.72 12.04 -6.20
C LEU A 21 -1.74 12.92 -6.98
N GLU A 22 -0.86 13.64 -6.26
CA GLU A 22 0.25 14.35 -6.87
C GLU A 22 1.44 13.44 -7.04
N ASP A 23 1.66 12.54 -6.08
CA ASP A 23 2.75 11.58 -6.15
C ASP A 23 2.42 10.36 -5.31
N LEU A 24 2.92 9.21 -5.72
CA LEU A 24 2.74 7.96 -4.99
C LEU A 24 4.00 7.11 -5.13
N LYS A 25 4.57 6.75 -4.00
CA LYS A 25 5.72 5.85 -3.95
C LYS A 25 5.36 4.64 -3.09
N ILE A 26 5.59 3.45 -3.64
CA ILE A 26 5.34 2.20 -2.92
C ILE A 26 6.68 1.51 -2.70
N VAL A 27 7.02 1.26 -1.45
CA VAL A 27 8.25 0.59 -1.08
C VAL A 27 7.93 -0.79 -0.54
N ASP A 28 8.60 -1.80 -1.07
CA ASP A 28 8.46 -3.16 -0.59
C ASP A 28 9.47 -3.42 0.51
N ASN A 29 8.96 -3.70 1.71
CA ASN A 29 9.77 -4.02 2.87
C ASN A 29 9.76 -5.53 3.18
N SER A 30 9.25 -6.34 2.27
CA SER A 30 9.15 -7.78 2.47
C SER A 30 10.50 -8.43 2.75
N GLN A 31 11.55 -7.92 2.13
CA GLN A 31 12.90 -8.48 2.28
C GLN A 31 13.44 -8.38 3.71
N LYS A 32 12.92 -7.44 4.49
CA LYS A 32 13.33 -7.31 5.90
C LYS A 32 12.91 -8.51 6.74
N HIS A 33 11.99 -9.31 6.21
CA HIS A 33 11.46 -10.46 6.92
C HIS A 33 11.99 -11.79 6.40
N VAL A 34 12.87 -11.74 5.40
CA VAL A 34 13.51 -12.95 4.87
C VAL A 34 14.35 -13.60 5.96
N GLY A 35 14.14 -14.90 6.15
CA GLY A 35 14.83 -15.63 7.21
C GLY A 35 14.09 -15.64 8.53
N HIS A 36 13.05 -14.86 8.70
CA HIS A 36 12.23 -14.91 9.91
C HIS A 36 11.35 -16.15 9.89
N LYS A 37 11.08 -16.66 11.07
CA LYS A 37 10.27 -17.87 11.24
C LYS A 37 8.87 -17.74 10.63
N PHE A 38 8.32 -16.54 10.69
CA PHE A 38 6.94 -16.28 10.22
C PHE A 38 6.89 -15.59 8.86
N PHE A 39 8.02 -15.55 8.16
CA PHE A 39 8.04 -14.97 6.82
C PHE A 39 7.13 -15.77 5.87
N SER A 40 6.26 -15.05 5.16
CA SER A 40 5.39 -15.63 4.15
C SER A 40 5.72 -15.03 2.79
N PRO A 41 6.24 -15.83 1.83
CA PRO A 41 6.54 -15.30 0.49
C PRO A 41 5.30 -14.93 -0.31
N GLU A 42 4.12 -15.34 0.14
CA GLU A 42 2.86 -15.05 -0.53
C GLU A 42 2.25 -13.71 -0.11
N LYS A 43 2.78 -13.09 0.93
CA LYS A 43 2.26 -11.83 1.46
C LYS A 43 3.34 -10.76 1.51
N PHE A 44 2.96 -9.56 1.21
CA PHE A 44 3.88 -8.44 1.11
C PHE A 44 3.80 -7.49 2.30
N HIS A 45 4.93 -6.86 2.60
CA HIS A 45 5.02 -5.77 3.57
C HIS A 45 5.28 -4.50 2.78
N LEU A 46 4.30 -3.63 2.69
CA LEU A 46 4.38 -2.46 1.83
C LEU A 46 4.35 -1.16 2.64
N ASN A 47 5.10 -0.18 2.16
CA ASN A 47 5.07 1.17 2.70
C ASN A 47 4.62 2.10 1.58
N LEU A 48 3.52 2.80 1.81
CA LEU A 48 2.97 3.77 0.86
C LEU A 48 3.36 5.17 1.30
N LYS A 49 3.98 5.92 0.40
CA LYS A 49 4.25 7.35 0.60
C LYS A 49 3.41 8.10 -0.41
N ILE A 50 2.40 8.79 0.08
CA ILE A 50 1.39 9.44 -0.75
C ILE A 50 1.44 10.93 -0.58
N LYS A 51 1.53 11.65 -1.70
CA LYS A 51 1.38 13.10 -1.72
C LYS A 51 0.07 13.42 -2.39
N SER A 52 -0.89 13.94 -1.64
CA SER A 52 -2.22 14.23 -2.13
C SER A 52 -2.82 15.39 -1.35
N LEU A 53 -3.17 16.45 -2.05
CA LEU A 53 -3.86 17.57 -1.43
C LEU A 53 -5.24 17.13 -0.93
N TYR A 54 -5.89 16.26 -1.66
CA TYR A 54 -7.19 15.72 -1.27
C TYR A 54 -7.10 15.02 0.09
N LEU A 55 -6.15 14.10 0.24
CA LEU A 55 -6.00 13.36 1.49
C LEU A 55 -5.46 14.22 2.62
N SER A 56 -4.59 15.18 2.30
CA SER A 56 -4.02 16.07 3.30
C SER A 56 -5.04 17.05 3.88
N SER A 57 -6.14 17.29 3.17
CA SER A 57 -7.19 18.20 3.62
C SER A 57 -8.09 17.60 4.69
N MET A 58 -7.95 16.31 4.96
CA MET A 58 -8.76 15.62 5.96
C MET A 58 -7.88 15.09 7.10
N SER A 59 -8.51 14.56 8.15
CA SER A 59 -7.76 13.98 9.24
C SER A 59 -6.97 12.75 8.76
N ARG A 60 -5.86 12.46 9.43
CA ARG A 60 -5.04 11.30 9.09
C ARG A 60 -5.86 10.01 9.16
N VAL A 61 -6.73 9.89 10.17
CA VAL A 61 -7.56 8.70 10.33
C VAL A 61 -8.51 8.54 9.15
N SER A 62 -9.15 9.63 8.72
CA SER A 62 -10.06 9.57 7.57
C SER A 62 -9.34 9.20 6.29
N ALA A 63 -8.16 9.78 6.06
CA ALA A 63 -7.35 9.49 4.89
C ALA A 63 -6.92 8.02 4.86
N GLN A 64 -6.47 7.49 5.98
CA GLN A 64 -6.07 6.10 6.07
C GLN A 64 -7.24 5.15 5.82
N LYS A 65 -8.43 5.49 6.32
CA LYS A 65 -9.62 4.67 6.09
C LYS A 65 -9.97 4.58 4.60
N ILE A 66 -9.81 5.67 3.87
CA ILE A 66 -10.07 5.67 2.43
C ILE A 66 -9.13 4.71 1.73
N ILE A 67 -7.84 4.76 2.04
CA ILE A 67 -6.84 3.91 1.43
C ILE A 67 -7.09 2.45 1.78
N MET A 68 -7.37 2.17 3.05
CA MET A 68 -7.64 0.81 3.50
C MET A 68 -8.89 0.22 2.86
N LYS A 69 -9.90 1.04 2.61
CA LYS A 69 -11.10 0.60 1.92
C LYS A 69 -10.80 0.22 0.48
N ILE A 70 -9.99 1.01 -0.21
CA ILE A 70 -9.60 0.73 -1.60
C ILE A 70 -8.81 -0.58 -1.68
N LEU A 71 -7.94 -0.82 -0.71
CA LEU A 71 -7.06 -1.99 -0.69
C LEU A 71 -7.59 -3.14 0.18
N LYS A 72 -8.86 -3.11 0.54
CA LYS A 72 -9.45 -4.09 1.47
C LYS A 72 -9.19 -5.53 1.06
N GLU A 73 -9.42 -5.87 -0.19
CA GLU A 73 -9.22 -7.23 -0.66
C GLU A 73 -7.75 -7.62 -0.68
N ASP A 74 -6.88 -6.67 -1.05
CA ASP A 74 -5.45 -6.90 -1.05
C ASP A 74 -4.92 -7.13 0.36
N LEU A 75 -5.43 -6.38 1.34
CA LEU A 75 -5.06 -6.56 2.74
C LEU A 75 -5.42 -7.95 3.27
N LYS A 76 -6.52 -8.50 2.80
CA LYS A 76 -6.93 -9.84 3.20
C LYS A 76 -6.09 -10.94 2.57
N LYS A 77 -5.69 -10.76 1.31
CA LYS A 77 -5.11 -11.84 0.51
C LYS A 77 -3.63 -11.76 0.29
N LYS A 78 -3.09 -10.57 0.07
CA LYS A 78 -1.71 -10.41 -0.38
C LYS A 78 -0.84 -9.50 0.46
N ILE A 79 -1.42 -8.53 1.17
CA ILE A 79 -0.66 -7.61 1.99
C ILE A 79 -0.72 -8.06 3.44
N HIS A 80 0.46 -8.38 4.00
CA HIS A 80 0.55 -8.79 5.40
C HIS A 80 0.61 -7.58 6.33
N ALA A 81 1.36 -6.56 5.92
CA ALA A 81 1.48 -5.33 6.67
C ALA A 81 1.51 -4.14 5.72
N LEU A 82 0.84 -3.08 6.10
CA LEU A 82 0.74 -1.87 5.28
C LEU A 82 1.01 -0.66 6.15
N GLU A 83 2.02 0.12 5.75
CA GLU A 83 2.36 1.39 6.37
C GLU A 83 1.94 2.51 5.42
N ILE A 84 1.25 3.50 5.94
CA ILE A 84 0.73 4.61 5.12
C ILE A 84 1.27 5.92 5.63
N ASN A 85 1.99 6.64 4.78
CA ASN A 85 2.50 7.97 5.07
C ASN A 85 1.89 8.95 4.07
N ILE A 86 1.19 9.95 4.57
CA ILE A 86 0.52 10.95 3.75
C ILE A 86 1.20 12.30 3.96
N GLU A 87 1.61 12.91 2.86
CA GLU A 87 2.24 14.23 2.87
C GLU A 87 1.29 15.30 2.35
#